data_3c3b04ed9b4f379844ec6108a9824c9b
#
_entry.id   3c3b04ed9b4f379844ec6108a9824c9b
#
_cell.length_a   1.000
_cell.length_b   1.000
_cell.length_c   1.000
_cell.angle_alpha   90.00
_cell.angle_beta   90.00
_cell.angle_gamma   90.00
#
_symmetry.space_group_name_H-M   'P 1'
#
loop_
_entity.id
_entity.type
_entity.pdbx_description
1 polymer ?
#
loop_
_entity_poly.entity_id
_entity_poly.type
_entity_poly.pdbx_seq_one_letter_code
_entity_poly.pdbx_strand_id
1 'polypeptide(L)'
;MSVINDFISIARAEIGYKESGVNITKYNEWADNHSVWFTRVQGLSWCTTFVAWCICELKPDFLWEPSIFCLDDKCCWSDHWMDNFKQAKRFYNLPNVGDFAFRNGHMGIVSSLSSTGKFYVIEGNTTNSVMERIYYASQWAGFGRPDWEKLKELPFKESEETSAKEFVINQGIYIGRNDGEMHWEDNLTREEMALILYRYWKKFNK
;
A
#
# COMPACT_ATOMS: atom_id res chain seq x y z
N MET A 1 -15.28 -1.02 -9.22
CA MET A 1 -15.24 -0.27 -7.93
C MET A 1 -14.26 0.86 -8.09
N SER A 2 -14.29 1.92 -7.30
CA SER A 2 -13.31 3.00 -7.41
C SER A 2 -12.07 2.66 -6.58
N VAL A 3 -10.89 3.07 -7.04
CA VAL A 3 -9.62 2.89 -6.31
C VAL A 3 -9.71 3.36 -4.85
N ILE A 4 -10.45 4.46 -4.61
CA ILE A 4 -10.67 4.96 -3.25
C ILE A 4 -11.47 3.95 -2.41
N ASN A 5 -12.50 3.32 -2.98
CA ASN A 5 -13.29 2.31 -2.27
C ASN A 5 -12.46 1.06 -1.96
N ASP A 6 -11.60 0.65 -2.89
CA ASP A 6 -10.69 -0.50 -2.69
C ASP A 6 -9.70 -0.19 -1.56
N PHE A 7 -9.10 1.00 -1.56
CA PHE A 7 -8.22 1.48 -0.48
C PHE A 7 -8.90 1.49 0.89
N ILE A 8 -10.12 2.04 0.97
CA ILE A 8 -10.90 2.06 2.21
C ILE A 8 -11.28 0.64 2.64
N SER A 9 -11.58 -0.26 1.71
CA SER A 9 -11.92 -1.65 2.02
C SER A 9 -10.74 -2.39 2.65
N ILE A 10 -9.51 -2.15 2.17
CA ILE A 10 -8.28 -2.67 2.76
C ILE A 10 -8.14 -2.18 4.21
N ALA A 11 -8.23 -0.87 4.43
CA ALA A 11 -8.13 -0.30 5.77
C ALA A 11 -9.24 -0.81 6.71
N ARG A 12 -10.45 -0.98 6.20
CA ARG A 12 -11.60 -1.45 6.96
C ARG A 12 -11.49 -2.92 7.36
N ALA A 13 -10.85 -3.75 6.54
CA ALA A 13 -10.59 -5.14 6.86
C ALA A 13 -9.67 -5.31 8.08
N GLU A 14 -8.89 -4.29 8.41
CA GLU A 14 -7.98 -4.29 9.55
C GLU A 14 -8.63 -3.82 10.88
N ILE A 15 -9.88 -3.34 10.85
CA ILE A 15 -10.56 -2.89 12.07
C ILE A 15 -10.64 -4.03 13.08
N GLY A 16 -10.20 -3.74 14.32
CA GLY A 16 -10.10 -4.73 15.41
C GLY A 16 -8.71 -5.33 15.57
N TYR A 17 -7.77 -5.10 14.65
CA TYR A 17 -6.37 -5.45 14.87
C TYR A 17 -5.83 -4.74 16.12
N LYS A 18 -5.03 -5.47 16.92
CA LYS A 18 -4.38 -4.96 18.13
C LYS A 18 -2.89 -5.26 18.10
N GLU A 19 -2.10 -4.33 18.61
CA GLU A 19 -0.67 -4.58 18.83
C GLU A 19 -0.44 -5.75 19.79
N SER A 20 0.61 -6.53 19.57
CA SER A 20 0.95 -7.69 20.38
C SER A 20 1.81 -7.35 21.61
N GLY A 21 2.34 -6.14 21.67
CA GLY A 21 3.13 -5.54 22.74
C GLY A 21 3.20 -4.05 22.49
N VAL A 22 3.91 -3.27 23.28
CA VAL A 22 3.98 -1.81 23.11
C VAL A 22 4.49 -1.45 21.71
N ASN A 23 3.60 -0.99 20.84
CA ASN A 23 3.85 -0.67 19.43
C ASN A 23 4.48 -1.83 18.61
N ILE A 24 4.28 -3.08 19.01
CA ILE A 24 4.73 -4.24 18.25
C ILE A 24 3.61 -4.67 17.32
N THR A 25 3.78 -4.43 16.02
CA THR A 25 2.73 -4.64 15.01
C THR A 25 3.27 -5.24 13.71
N LYS A 26 2.39 -5.93 12.99
CA LYS A 26 2.69 -6.42 11.64
C LYS A 26 3.03 -5.28 10.67
N TYR A 27 2.47 -4.08 10.87
CA TYR A 27 2.71 -2.91 10.00
C TYR A 27 4.13 -2.37 10.18
N ASN A 28 4.59 -2.23 11.44
CA ASN A 28 5.96 -1.81 11.72
C ASN A 28 6.97 -2.88 11.28
N GLU A 29 6.67 -4.16 11.51
CA GLU A 29 7.50 -5.27 11.04
C GLU A 29 7.61 -5.26 9.50
N TRP A 30 6.48 -5.08 8.81
CA TRP A 30 6.47 -4.94 7.36
C TRP A 30 7.33 -3.76 6.90
N ALA A 31 7.18 -2.58 7.51
CA ALA A 31 7.94 -1.38 7.14
C ALA A 31 9.45 -1.58 7.34
N ASP A 32 9.85 -2.24 8.43
CA ASP A 32 11.26 -2.55 8.72
C ASP A 32 11.83 -3.57 7.72
N ASN A 33 11.06 -4.61 7.38
CA ASN A 33 11.48 -5.66 6.45
C ASN A 33 11.61 -5.17 5.01
N HIS A 34 10.85 -4.14 4.62
CA HIS A 34 10.89 -3.55 3.28
C HIS A 34 11.70 -2.25 3.22
N SER A 35 12.32 -1.84 4.33
CA SER A 35 13.08 -0.57 4.43
C SER A 35 12.28 0.63 3.93
N VAL A 36 10.99 0.68 4.29
CA VAL A 36 10.05 1.74 3.85
C VAL A 36 10.50 3.10 4.36
N TRP A 37 11.06 3.14 5.58
CA TRP A 37 11.51 4.37 6.21
C TRP A 37 13.03 4.41 6.36
N PHE A 38 13.59 5.61 6.50
CA PHE A 38 15.03 5.81 6.75
C PHE A 38 15.51 5.22 8.09
N THR A 39 14.60 4.85 8.97
CA THR A 39 14.88 4.27 10.30
C THR A 39 13.95 3.10 10.59
N ARG A 40 14.38 2.24 11.52
CA ARG A 40 13.50 1.19 12.05
C ARG A 40 12.38 1.77 12.89
N VAL A 41 11.20 1.21 12.75
CA VAL A 41 9.98 1.71 13.40
C VAL A 41 9.30 0.71 14.33
N GLN A 42 9.76 -0.54 14.39
CA GLN A 42 9.20 -1.51 15.34
C GLN A 42 9.41 -0.99 16.78
N GLY A 43 8.31 -0.92 17.53
CA GLY A 43 8.28 -0.29 18.86
C GLY A 43 7.94 1.20 18.85
N LEU A 44 7.81 1.85 17.69
CA LEU A 44 7.36 3.24 17.57
C LEU A 44 5.87 3.33 17.21
N SER A 45 5.29 4.53 17.36
CA SER A 45 3.89 4.80 16.96
C SER A 45 3.66 4.40 15.50
N TRP A 46 2.56 3.69 15.24
CA TRP A 46 2.33 3.00 13.98
C TRP A 46 1.12 3.50 13.14
N CYS A 47 0.63 4.71 13.43
CA CYS A 47 -0.45 5.30 12.62
C CYS A 47 -0.03 5.54 11.16
N THR A 48 1.21 5.98 10.93
CA THR A 48 1.78 6.21 9.60
C THR A 48 2.08 4.91 8.87
N THR A 49 2.67 3.93 9.55
CA THR A 49 2.98 2.62 8.96
C THR A 49 1.72 1.84 8.59
N PHE A 50 0.64 2.00 9.36
CA PHE A 50 -0.68 1.46 9.00
C PHE A 50 -1.18 2.04 7.66
N VAL A 51 -1.14 3.37 7.50
CA VAL A 51 -1.58 4.02 6.25
C VAL A 51 -0.69 3.61 5.07
N ALA A 52 0.64 3.59 5.27
CA ALA A 52 1.58 3.17 4.24
C ALA A 52 1.39 1.70 3.84
N TRP A 53 1.11 0.82 4.80
CA TRP A 53 0.79 -0.58 4.55
C TRP A 53 -0.49 -0.71 3.71
N CYS A 54 -1.55 0.05 4.04
CA CYS A 54 -2.78 0.06 3.23
C CYS A 54 -2.55 0.53 1.78
N ILE A 55 -1.63 1.47 1.56
CA ILE A 55 -1.23 1.91 0.21
C ILE A 55 -0.54 0.76 -0.53
N CYS A 56 0.37 0.06 0.15
CA CYS A 56 1.10 -1.08 -0.43
C CYS A 56 0.17 -2.23 -0.79
N GLU A 57 -0.78 -2.57 0.09
CA GLU A 57 -1.80 -3.60 -0.18
C GLU A 57 -2.73 -3.22 -1.35
N LEU A 58 -3.01 -1.93 -1.54
CA LEU A 58 -3.75 -1.47 -2.70
C LEU A 58 -2.95 -1.71 -3.99
N LYS A 59 -1.66 -1.39 -3.96
CA LYS A 59 -0.71 -1.60 -5.05
C LYS A 59 0.74 -1.58 -4.53
N PRO A 60 1.46 -2.72 -4.52
CA PRO A 60 2.81 -2.83 -3.97
C PRO A 60 3.83 -1.83 -4.53
N ASP A 61 3.70 -1.47 -5.81
CA ASP A 61 4.62 -0.55 -6.49
C ASP A 61 4.38 0.94 -6.16
N PHE A 62 3.29 1.28 -5.47
CA PHE A 62 2.86 2.69 -5.30
C PHE A 62 3.34 3.39 -4.05
N LEU A 63 3.92 2.69 -3.10
CA LEU A 63 4.61 3.33 -1.99
C LEU A 63 5.64 4.35 -2.48
N TRP A 64 6.20 4.11 -3.65
CA TRP A 64 7.28 4.90 -4.25
C TRP A 64 6.81 5.91 -5.29
N GLU A 65 5.52 6.26 -5.30
CA GLU A 65 4.99 7.36 -6.10
C GLU A 65 4.77 8.63 -5.23
N PRO A 66 5.86 9.35 -4.88
CA PRO A 66 5.79 10.53 -4.01
C PRO A 66 4.81 11.57 -4.52
N SER A 67 4.67 11.65 -5.84
CA SER A 67 3.78 12.61 -6.50
C SER A 67 2.28 12.36 -6.23
N ILE A 68 1.89 11.14 -5.85
CA ILE A 68 0.49 10.78 -5.54
C ILE A 68 0.19 10.98 -4.07
N PHE A 69 0.99 10.35 -3.20
CA PHE A 69 0.73 10.27 -1.77
C PHE A 69 1.55 11.29 -0.95
N CYS A 70 2.36 12.13 -1.59
CA CYS A 70 3.31 13.04 -0.92
C CYS A 70 4.20 12.33 0.10
N LEU A 71 4.61 11.11 -0.22
CA LEU A 71 5.31 10.20 0.67
C LEU A 71 6.81 10.21 0.36
N ASP A 72 7.64 10.28 1.39
CA ASP A 72 9.07 10.07 1.35
C ASP A 72 9.53 9.19 2.53
N ASP A 73 10.81 8.91 2.64
CA ASP A 73 11.40 8.03 3.66
C ASP A 73 11.30 8.56 5.11
N LYS A 74 10.86 9.81 5.30
CA LYS A 74 10.63 10.45 6.61
C LYS A 74 9.17 10.49 7.03
N CYS A 75 8.26 10.00 6.22
CA CYS A 75 6.84 9.95 6.51
C CYS A 75 6.45 8.93 7.59
N CYS A 76 7.42 8.27 8.25
CA CYS A 76 7.22 7.61 9.53
C CYS A 76 6.73 8.60 10.62
N TRP A 77 6.94 9.90 10.44
CA TRP A 77 6.39 10.97 11.26
C TRP A 77 5.20 11.63 10.54
N SER A 78 4.02 11.57 11.16
CA SER A 78 2.80 12.12 10.59
C SER A 78 2.88 13.62 10.31
N ASP A 79 3.57 14.39 11.14
CA ASP A 79 3.72 15.83 10.95
C ASP A 79 4.57 16.16 9.72
N HIS A 80 5.62 15.37 9.44
CA HIS A 80 6.41 15.49 8.22
C HIS A 80 5.56 15.18 6.98
N TRP A 81 4.78 14.11 7.02
CA TRP A 81 3.88 13.73 5.92
C TRP A 81 2.81 14.81 5.67
N MET A 82 2.26 15.38 6.76
CA MET A 82 1.35 16.52 6.66
C MET A 82 2.00 17.72 5.96
N ASP A 83 3.27 18.04 6.28
CA ASP A 83 3.98 19.17 5.68
C ASP A 83 4.28 18.91 4.19
N ASN A 84 4.53 17.67 3.79
CA ASN A 84 4.66 17.31 2.37
C ASN A 84 3.35 17.59 1.59
N PHE A 85 2.18 17.29 2.17
CA PHE A 85 0.89 17.66 1.56
C PHE A 85 0.69 19.17 1.46
N LYS A 86 1.10 19.93 2.47
CA LYS A 86 1.06 21.40 2.45
C LYS A 86 1.96 21.97 1.34
N GLN A 87 3.20 21.49 1.23
CA GLN A 87 4.14 21.89 0.17
C GLN A 87 3.61 21.56 -1.22
N ALA A 88 2.97 20.41 -1.38
CA ALA A 88 2.32 20.00 -2.63
C ALA A 88 1.03 20.77 -2.94
N LYS A 89 0.58 21.68 -2.05
CA LYS A 89 -0.71 22.41 -2.14
C LYS A 89 -1.93 21.48 -2.22
N ARG A 90 -1.84 20.33 -1.56
CA ARG A 90 -2.90 19.31 -1.49
C ARG A 90 -3.38 19.07 -0.04
N PHE A 91 -3.32 20.13 0.78
CA PHE A 91 -3.79 20.11 2.16
C PHE A 91 -5.01 21.01 2.32
N TYR A 92 -6.09 20.49 2.88
CA TYR A 92 -7.42 21.11 2.90
C TYR A 92 -7.99 21.18 4.31
N ASN A 93 -8.93 22.12 4.54
CA ASN A 93 -9.64 22.27 5.81
C ASN A 93 -10.89 21.39 5.94
N LEU A 94 -11.39 20.85 4.81
CA LEU A 94 -12.56 19.98 4.76
C LEU A 94 -12.19 18.62 4.19
N PRO A 95 -12.69 17.53 4.81
CA PRO A 95 -12.38 16.17 4.38
C PRO A 95 -13.11 15.79 3.10
N ASN A 96 -12.46 14.98 2.29
CA ASN A 96 -13.08 14.13 1.29
C ASN A 96 -12.81 12.66 1.63
N VAL A 97 -13.66 11.76 1.14
CA VAL A 97 -13.45 10.32 1.26
C VAL A 97 -12.14 9.94 0.57
N GLY A 98 -11.28 9.19 1.27
CA GLY A 98 -9.94 8.83 0.82
C GLY A 98 -8.84 9.83 1.19
N ASP A 99 -9.16 10.99 1.79
CA ASP A 99 -8.15 11.90 2.31
C ASP A 99 -7.43 11.28 3.52
N PHE A 100 -6.21 11.70 3.78
CA PHE A 100 -5.49 11.43 5.02
C PHE A 100 -5.78 12.56 6.01
N ALA A 101 -6.42 12.23 7.13
CA ALA A 101 -6.67 13.17 8.21
C ALA A 101 -5.42 13.30 9.09
N PHE A 102 -5.01 14.53 9.42
CA PHE A 102 -3.85 14.82 10.24
C PHE A 102 -4.22 15.63 11.48
N ARG A 103 -3.62 15.27 12.59
CA ARG A 103 -3.58 16.05 13.84
C ARG A 103 -2.23 15.85 14.50
N ASN A 104 -1.89 16.65 15.50
CA ASN A 104 -0.58 16.63 16.14
C ASN A 104 -0.09 15.21 16.48
N GLY A 105 0.97 14.77 15.79
CA GLY A 105 1.60 13.46 15.98
C GLY A 105 0.74 12.25 15.58
N HIS A 106 -0.37 12.44 14.81
CA HIS A 106 -1.26 11.35 14.46
C HIS A 106 -1.93 11.54 13.10
N MET A 107 -2.29 10.42 12.45
CA MET A 107 -3.03 10.41 11.19
C MET A 107 -3.95 9.20 11.05
N GLY A 108 -4.88 9.31 10.10
CA GLY A 108 -5.79 8.22 9.71
C GLY A 108 -6.38 8.46 8.32
N ILE A 109 -7.26 7.56 7.89
CA ILE A 109 -7.88 7.55 6.56
C ILE A 109 -9.35 7.96 6.69
N VAL A 110 -9.78 9.01 5.98
CA VAL A 110 -11.20 9.40 5.90
C VAL A 110 -11.96 8.34 5.11
N SER A 111 -12.82 7.60 5.79
CA SER A 111 -13.52 6.44 5.23
C SER A 111 -14.92 6.76 4.70
N SER A 112 -15.59 7.74 5.30
CA SER A 112 -16.90 8.20 4.86
C SER A 112 -17.29 9.57 5.42
N LEU A 113 -18.24 10.24 4.76
CA LEU A 113 -18.82 11.50 5.22
C LEU A 113 -20.25 11.24 5.69
N SER A 114 -20.64 11.90 6.80
CA SER A 114 -22.02 11.89 7.29
C SER A 114 -22.79 13.12 6.82
N SER A 115 -24.08 12.99 6.64
CA SER A 115 -24.99 14.11 6.32
C SER A 115 -25.05 15.19 7.42
N THR A 116 -24.52 14.90 8.62
CA THR A 116 -24.53 15.82 9.78
C THR A 116 -23.25 16.68 9.90
N GLY A 117 -22.39 16.71 8.85
CA GLY A 117 -21.11 17.43 8.88
C GLY A 117 -20.02 16.73 9.68
N LYS A 118 -20.28 15.51 10.14
CA LYS A 118 -19.29 14.62 10.72
C LYS A 118 -18.68 13.73 9.64
N PHE A 119 -17.57 13.08 9.95
CA PHE A 119 -16.93 12.10 9.08
C PHE A 119 -16.30 10.98 9.90
N TYR A 120 -16.07 9.87 9.24
CA TYR A 120 -15.44 8.70 9.84
C TYR A 120 -13.98 8.60 9.41
N VAL A 121 -13.13 8.20 10.35
CA VAL A 121 -11.70 7.98 10.11
C VAL A 121 -11.32 6.59 10.61
N ILE A 122 -10.64 5.82 9.75
CA ILE A 122 -9.97 4.58 10.15
C ILE A 122 -8.55 4.94 10.56
N GLU A 123 -8.21 4.62 11.80
CA GLU A 123 -6.96 5.01 12.45
C GLU A 123 -6.20 3.78 12.93
N GLY A 124 -4.91 3.68 12.61
CA GLY A 124 -3.96 2.80 13.29
C GLY A 124 -3.45 3.46 14.57
N ASN A 125 -3.05 2.67 15.54
CA ASN A 125 -2.52 3.15 16.83
C ASN A 125 -3.48 4.05 17.63
N THR A 126 -4.77 3.85 17.47
CA THR A 126 -5.74 4.51 18.32
C THR A 126 -6.21 3.53 19.41
N THR A 127 -5.88 3.84 20.68
CA THR A 127 -6.01 2.87 21.79
C THR A 127 -5.37 1.49 21.48
N ASN A 128 -4.13 1.54 20.94
CA ASN A 128 -3.31 0.36 20.61
C ASN A 128 -3.98 -0.61 19.60
N SER A 129 -4.86 -0.08 18.73
CA SER A 129 -5.63 -0.87 17.78
C SER A 129 -5.95 -0.11 16.50
N VAL A 130 -6.46 -0.82 15.47
CA VAL A 130 -7.11 -0.20 14.32
C VAL A 130 -8.59 -0.03 14.64
N MET A 131 -9.08 1.20 14.53
CA MET A 131 -10.49 1.53 14.81
C MET A 131 -11.03 2.53 13.79
N GLU A 132 -12.34 2.46 13.53
CA GLU A 132 -13.07 3.52 12.84
C GLU A 132 -13.81 4.38 13.85
N ARG A 133 -13.60 5.70 13.79
CA ARG A 133 -14.19 6.67 14.72
C ARG A 133 -14.81 7.83 13.96
N ILE A 134 -15.79 8.51 14.61
CA ILE A 134 -16.51 9.66 14.06
C ILE A 134 -15.98 10.97 14.63
N TYR A 135 -15.79 11.98 13.78
CA TYR A 135 -15.20 13.26 14.14
C TYR A 135 -15.89 14.45 13.49
N TYR A 136 -15.61 15.65 14.00
CA TYR A 136 -15.81 16.94 13.34
C TYR A 136 -14.48 17.43 12.76
N ALA A 137 -14.51 18.22 11.68
CA ALA A 137 -13.31 18.73 11.03
C ALA A 137 -12.42 19.57 12.00
N SER A 138 -13.01 20.27 12.95
CA SER A 138 -12.32 21.07 13.94
C SER A 138 -11.43 20.26 14.91
N GLN A 139 -11.56 18.94 14.94
CA GLN A 139 -10.74 18.06 15.78
C GLN A 139 -9.44 17.61 15.06
N TRP A 140 -9.24 18.04 13.82
CA TRP A 140 -8.11 17.73 12.98
C TRP A 140 -7.41 18.99 12.50
N ALA A 141 -6.10 18.93 12.26
CA ALA A 141 -5.33 20.04 11.70
C ALA A 141 -5.67 20.27 10.23
N GLY A 142 -6.10 19.23 9.54
CA GLY A 142 -6.54 19.26 8.14
C GLY A 142 -6.38 17.91 7.44
N PHE A 143 -6.52 17.93 6.12
CA PHE A 143 -6.67 16.73 5.30
C PHE A 143 -5.75 16.78 4.09
N GLY A 144 -4.83 15.84 4.02
CA GLY A 144 -3.98 15.62 2.84
C GLY A 144 -4.74 14.79 1.81
N ARG A 145 -4.80 15.29 0.57
CA ARG A 145 -5.53 14.61 -0.52
C ARG A 145 -4.57 13.94 -1.48
N PRO A 146 -4.50 12.60 -1.51
CA PRO A 146 -3.78 11.88 -2.54
C PRO A 146 -4.33 12.20 -3.94
N ASP A 147 -3.48 12.12 -4.96
CA ASP A 147 -3.89 12.29 -6.35
C ASP A 147 -4.47 10.97 -6.89
N TRP A 148 -5.69 10.67 -6.47
CA TRP A 148 -6.37 9.44 -6.85
C TRP A 148 -6.66 9.32 -8.36
N GLU A 149 -6.78 10.46 -9.07
CA GLU A 149 -7.00 10.43 -10.51
C GLU A 149 -5.72 10.02 -11.24
N LYS A 150 -4.57 10.59 -10.84
CA LYS A 150 -3.27 10.18 -11.38
C LYS A 150 -3.00 8.70 -11.12
N LEU A 151 -3.45 8.16 -9.99
CA LEU A 151 -3.32 6.75 -9.68
C LEU A 151 -4.06 5.85 -10.67
N LYS A 152 -5.19 6.28 -11.20
CA LYS A 152 -5.95 5.53 -12.22
C LYS A 152 -5.24 5.51 -13.58
N GLU A 153 -4.45 6.53 -13.88
CA GLU A 153 -3.74 6.69 -15.14
C GLU A 153 -2.43 5.88 -15.19
N LEU A 154 -1.89 5.52 -14.01
CA LEU A 154 -0.68 4.72 -13.98
C LEU A 154 -0.96 3.32 -14.52
N PRO A 155 -0.15 2.84 -15.48
CA PRO A 155 -0.28 1.48 -15.96
C PRO A 155 -0.18 0.52 -14.76
N PHE A 156 -1.04 -0.49 -14.76
CA PHE A 156 -0.89 -1.60 -13.83
C PHE A 156 0.49 -2.19 -14.10
N LYS A 157 1.46 -1.96 -13.22
CA LYS A 157 2.67 -2.76 -13.26
C LYS A 157 2.21 -4.18 -12.95
N GLU A 158 2.30 -5.06 -13.94
CA GLU A 158 2.04 -6.47 -13.74
C GLU A 158 2.83 -6.97 -12.54
N SER A 159 2.22 -7.84 -11.74
CA SER A 159 2.96 -8.49 -10.66
C SER A 159 4.25 -9.08 -11.25
N GLU A 160 5.34 -9.15 -10.46
CA GLU A 160 6.57 -9.82 -10.91
C GLU A 160 6.26 -11.21 -11.47
N GLU A 161 5.24 -11.87 -10.90
CA GLU A 161 4.76 -13.17 -11.36
C GLU A 161 4.14 -13.10 -12.76
N THR A 162 3.28 -12.11 -13.05
CA THR A 162 2.68 -11.93 -14.38
C THR A 162 3.75 -11.55 -15.40
N SER A 163 4.64 -10.60 -15.05
CA SER A 163 5.77 -10.20 -15.91
C SER A 163 6.74 -11.37 -16.15
N ALA A 164 6.98 -12.22 -15.15
CA ALA A 164 7.82 -13.41 -15.28
C ALA A 164 7.15 -14.46 -16.17
N LYS A 165 5.85 -14.71 -16.01
CA LYS A 165 5.07 -15.62 -16.87
C LYS A 165 5.12 -15.18 -18.32
N GLU A 166 4.83 -13.92 -18.61
CA GLU A 166 4.90 -13.35 -19.97
C GLU A 166 6.32 -13.40 -20.53
N PHE A 167 7.32 -13.03 -19.74
CA PHE A 167 8.71 -13.09 -20.15
C PHE A 167 9.10 -14.50 -20.61
N VAL A 168 8.84 -15.53 -19.82
CA VAL A 168 9.25 -16.91 -20.17
C VAL A 168 8.48 -17.46 -21.36
N ILE A 169 7.21 -17.05 -21.55
CA ILE A 169 6.42 -17.39 -22.74
C ILE A 169 6.98 -16.69 -23.98
N ASN A 170 7.10 -15.37 -23.95
CA ASN A 170 7.54 -14.54 -25.07
C ASN A 170 8.98 -14.89 -25.50
N GLN A 171 9.81 -15.31 -24.55
CA GLN A 171 11.16 -15.77 -24.83
C GLN A 171 11.21 -17.24 -25.29
N GLY A 172 10.10 -17.97 -25.30
CA GLY A 172 10.06 -19.40 -25.63
C GLY A 172 10.84 -20.28 -24.65
N ILE A 173 11.00 -19.81 -23.41
CA ILE A 173 11.67 -20.55 -22.33
C ILE A 173 10.70 -21.57 -21.74
N TYR A 174 9.45 -21.16 -21.52
CA TYR A 174 8.34 -22.03 -21.14
C TYR A 174 7.25 -21.99 -22.21
N ILE A 175 6.83 -23.12 -22.70
CA ILE A 175 5.90 -23.27 -23.81
C ILE A 175 4.66 -24.11 -23.44
N GLY A 176 4.44 -24.36 -22.18
CA GLY A 176 3.37 -25.22 -21.68
C GLY A 176 3.69 -26.71 -21.83
N ARG A 177 2.70 -27.54 -21.58
CA ARG A 177 2.74 -28.98 -21.71
C ARG A 177 2.20 -29.43 -23.08
N ASN A 178 2.21 -30.73 -23.33
CA ASN A 178 1.78 -31.32 -24.62
C ASN A 178 0.29 -31.12 -24.93
N ASP A 179 -0.52 -30.72 -23.97
CA ASP A 179 -1.94 -30.36 -24.13
C ASP A 179 -2.14 -28.92 -24.61
N GLY A 180 -1.07 -28.11 -24.67
CA GLY A 180 -1.10 -26.70 -25.06
C GLY A 180 -1.43 -25.73 -23.93
N GLU A 181 -1.63 -26.23 -22.71
CA GLU A 181 -1.95 -25.41 -21.55
C GLU A 181 -0.70 -25.09 -20.72
N MET A 182 -0.72 -23.97 -19.97
CA MET A 182 0.44 -23.49 -19.23
C MET A 182 0.61 -24.11 -17.84
N HIS A 183 -0.44 -24.60 -17.24
CA HIS A 183 -0.41 -25.31 -15.94
C HIS A 183 0.42 -24.61 -14.83
N TRP A 184 0.23 -23.31 -14.65
CA TRP A 184 1.02 -22.50 -13.70
C TRP A 184 0.90 -22.94 -12.25
N GLU A 185 -0.22 -23.56 -11.89
CA GLU A 185 -0.51 -24.00 -10.52
C GLU A 185 0.05 -25.39 -10.20
N ASP A 186 0.57 -26.10 -11.21
CA ASP A 186 1.12 -27.43 -11.02
C ASP A 186 2.59 -27.37 -10.61
N ASN A 187 3.02 -28.35 -9.84
CA ASN A 187 4.44 -28.53 -9.54
C ASN A 187 5.20 -28.96 -10.79
N LEU A 188 6.31 -28.28 -11.06
CA LEU A 188 7.23 -28.69 -12.13
C LEU A 188 7.95 -29.98 -11.78
N THR A 189 8.03 -30.88 -12.73
CA THR A 189 8.94 -32.03 -12.63
C THR A 189 10.40 -31.56 -12.74
N ARG A 190 11.34 -32.41 -12.32
CA ARG A 190 12.77 -32.13 -12.48
C ARG A 190 13.17 -32.02 -13.95
N GLU A 191 12.52 -32.76 -14.83
CA GLU A 191 12.76 -32.71 -16.28
C GLU A 191 12.25 -31.40 -16.89
N GLU A 192 11.06 -30.95 -16.53
CA GLU A 192 10.51 -29.66 -16.97
C GLU A 192 11.41 -28.50 -16.50
N MET A 193 11.86 -28.52 -15.25
CA MET A 193 12.79 -27.52 -14.72
C MET A 193 14.12 -27.52 -15.48
N ALA A 194 14.70 -28.69 -15.75
CA ALA A 194 15.95 -28.81 -16.51
C ALA A 194 15.79 -28.26 -17.93
N LEU A 195 14.65 -28.51 -18.58
CA LEU A 195 14.36 -28.02 -19.91
C LEU A 195 14.20 -26.49 -19.94
N ILE A 196 13.55 -25.91 -18.95
CA ILE A 196 13.42 -24.45 -18.79
C ILE A 196 14.81 -23.81 -18.63
N LEU A 197 15.64 -24.33 -17.73
CA LEU A 197 17.02 -23.84 -17.49
C LEU A 197 17.88 -23.98 -18.75
N TYR A 198 17.78 -25.09 -19.47
CA TYR A 198 18.53 -25.30 -20.72
C TYR A 198 18.11 -24.27 -21.81
N ARG A 199 16.80 -24.03 -21.98
CA ARG A 199 16.30 -23.04 -22.95
C ARG A 199 16.75 -21.62 -22.59
N TYR A 200 16.73 -21.27 -21.32
CA TYR A 200 17.25 -20.01 -20.82
C TYR A 200 18.74 -19.86 -21.15
N TRP A 201 19.55 -20.87 -20.75
CA TRP A 201 20.99 -20.86 -21.00
C TRP A 201 21.30 -20.72 -22.50
N LYS A 202 20.66 -21.51 -23.35
CA LYS A 202 20.88 -21.50 -24.82
C LYS A 202 20.53 -20.15 -25.43
N LYS A 203 19.58 -19.41 -24.85
CA LYS A 203 19.15 -18.12 -25.38
C LYS A 203 20.10 -16.98 -25.04
N PHE A 204 20.62 -16.97 -23.83
CA PHE A 204 21.37 -15.83 -23.29
C PHE A 204 22.91 -16.06 -23.23
N ASN A 205 23.41 -17.25 -23.59
CA ASN A 205 24.83 -17.56 -23.64
C ASN A 205 25.27 -17.94 -25.08
N LYS A 206 24.88 -17.14 -26.06
CA LYS A 206 25.38 -17.22 -27.42
C LYS A 206 26.56 -16.31 -27.62
#